data_74f95fe65a445e96811dc5674484f6b1
#
_entry.id   74f95fe65a445e96811dc5674484f6b1
#
_cell.length_a   1.000
_cell.length_b   1.000
_cell.length_c   1.000
_cell.angle_alpha   90.00
_cell.angle_beta   90.00
_cell.angle_gamma   90.00
#
_symmetry.space_group_name_H-M   'P 1'
#
loop_
_entity.id
_entity.type
_entity.pdbx_description
1 polymer ?
#
loop_
_entity_poly.entity_id
_entity_poly.type
_entity_poly.pdbx_seq_one_letter_code
_entity_poly.pdbx_strand_id
1 'polypeptide(L)'
;MTYKESLTQAMTDLARDPLVRFIGYGVRVGGKAAGTLAGVAESQLIETPVAENLMVGLATGMALAGLRPVVFIERMDFIMNAMDAIVNHLDKIDVLSQGQFRPSVILRVVVGNRNKPLFTGVTHTQNFLDAIATMVSFPVVGLSKQEQIQPQYRVAHETIVAEGAARKSYMLVEYKDLI
;
A
#
# COMPACT_ATOMS: atom_id res chain seq x y z
N MET A 1 -16.70 5.82 -14.78
CA MET A 1 -15.33 5.30 -14.49
C MET A 1 -15.49 3.98 -13.75
N THR A 2 -14.81 2.93 -14.19
CA THR A 2 -14.82 1.64 -13.48
C THR A 2 -13.93 1.69 -12.23
N TYR A 3 -14.03 0.70 -11.37
CA TYR A 3 -13.17 0.57 -10.19
C TYR A 3 -11.67 0.56 -10.59
N LYS A 4 -11.31 -0.23 -11.60
CA LYS A 4 -9.95 -0.28 -12.15
C LYS A 4 -9.47 1.06 -12.71
N GLU A 5 -10.30 1.75 -13.49
CA GLU A 5 -9.96 3.08 -14.03
C GLU A 5 -9.71 4.08 -12.91
N SER A 6 -10.51 4.03 -11.83
CA SER A 6 -10.32 4.90 -10.66
C SER A 6 -9.01 4.61 -9.93
N LEU A 7 -8.62 3.34 -9.80
CA LEU A 7 -7.31 2.95 -9.26
C LEU A 7 -6.16 3.47 -10.15
N THR A 8 -6.28 3.27 -11.47
CA THR A 8 -5.26 3.74 -12.42
C THR A 8 -5.08 5.25 -12.35
N GLN A 9 -6.19 5.98 -12.27
CA GLN A 9 -6.14 7.44 -12.11
C GLN A 9 -5.52 7.84 -10.78
N ALA A 10 -5.89 7.20 -9.67
CA ALA A 10 -5.29 7.47 -8.36
C ALA A 10 -3.77 7.24 -8.35
N MET A 11 -3.28 6.17 -8.99
CA MET A 11 -1.83 5.92 -9.11
C MET A 11 -1.14 6.97 -9.97
N THR A 12 -1.77 7.38 -11.06
CA THR A 12 -1.25 8.46 -11.93
C THR A 12 -1.19 9.80 -11.18
N ASP A 13 -2.20 10.10 -10.35
CA ASP A 13 -2.22 11.33 -9.56
C ASP A 13 -1.13 11.32 -8.46
N LEU A 14 -0.93 10.19 -7.78
CA LEU A 14 0.18 10.02 -6.83
C LEU A 14 1.54 10.19 -7.52
N ALA A 15 1.70 9.67 -8.73
CA ALA A 15 2.95 9.73 -9.48
C ALA A 15 3.34 11.15 -9.96
N ARG A 16 2.42 12.12 -9.88
CA ARG A 16 2.74 13.56 -10.11
C ARG A 16 3.72 14.10 -9.06
N ASP A 17 3.74 13.49 -7.89
CA ASP A 17 4.74 13.79 -6.88
C ASP A 17 6.04 13.06 -7.22
N PRO A 18 7.15 13.79 -7.52
CA PRO A 18 8.40 13.18 -7.96
C PRO A 18 9.11 12.36 -6.87
N LEU A 19 8.69 12.49 -5.61
CA LEU A 19 9.23 11.71 -4.48
C LEU A 19 8.50 10.38 -4.28
N VAL A 20 7.35 10.16 -4.93
CA VAL A 20 6.61 8.90 -4.82
C VAL A 20 7.38 7.77 -5.50
N ARG A 21 7.43 6.62 -4.83
CA ARG A 21 7.98 5.36 -5.36
C ARG A 21 6.99 4.22 -5.09
N PHE A 22 6.66 3.48 -6.13
CA PHE A 22 5.83 2.28 -6.04
C PHE A 22 6.75 1.07 -5.92
N ILE A 23 6.56 0.29 -4.87
CA ILE A 23 7.44 -0.82 -4.48
C ILE A 23 6.61 -2.09 -4.39
N GLY A 24 7.09 -3.18 -4.94
CA GLY A 24 6.45 -4.48 -4.80
C GLY A 24 6.81 -5.46 -5.89
N TYR A 25 6.29 -6.66 -5.76
CA TYR A 25 6.33 -7.66 -6.82
C TYR A 25 5.27 -7.34 -7.89
N GLY A 26 5.64 -7.43 -9.16
CA GLY A 26 4.73 -7.16 -10.27
C GLY A 26 4.37 -5.68 -10.48
N VAL A 27 5.12 -4.74 -9.88
CA VAL A 27 4.90 -3.29 -10.11
C VAL A 27 5.53 -2.81 -11.41
N ARG A 28 6.64 -3.39 -11.82
CA ARG A 28 7.38 -3.04 -13.04
C ARG A 28 7.31 -4.13 -14.09
N VAL A 29 7.57 -5.38 -13.69
CA VAL A 29 7.57 -6.56 -14.56
C VAL A 29 6.20 -7.25 -14.48
N GLY A 30 5.74 -7.87 -15.58
CA GLY A 30 4.45 -8.53 -15.62
C GLY A 30 3.27 -7.57 -15.72
N GLY A 31 2.32 -7.68 -14.81
CA GLY A 31 1.04 -6.99 -14.93
C GLY A 31 1.00 -5.53 -14.47
N LYS A 32 2.09 -4.89 -14.06
CA LYS A 32 2.10 -3.52 -13.51
C LYS A 32 0.97 -3.29 -12.49
N ALA A 33 0.96 -4.10 -11.44
CA ALA A 33 -0.10 -4.12 -10.41
C ALA A 33 -1.50 -4.21 -11.03
N ALA A 34 -1.76 -5.27 -11.81
CA ALA A 34 -2.99 -5.49 -12.57
C ALA A 34 -3.32 -4.37 -13.59
N GLY A 35 -2.29 -3.69 -14.12
CA GLY A 35 -2.39 -2.62 -15.11
C GLY A 35 -2.65 -1.23 -14.50
N THR A 36 -2.81 -1.12 -13.19
CA THR A 36 -3.11 0.16 -12.54
C THR A 36 -1.93 1.12 -12.47
N LEU A 37 -0.70 0.64 -12.74
CA LEU A 37 0.52 1.45 -12.82
C LEU A 37 0.96 1.75 -14.27
N ALA A 38 0.11 1.51 -15.26
CA ALA A 38 0.46 1.71 -16.67
C ALA A 38 0.89 3.14 -17.02
N GLY A 39 0.35 4.15 -16.32
CA GLY A 39 0.69 5.57 -16.52
C GLY A 39 1.83 6.09 -15.65
N VAL A 40 2.46 5.24 -14.84
CA VAL A 40 3.55 5.64 -13.93
C VAL A 40 4.90 5.49 -14.62
N ALA A 41 5.77 6.49 -14.44
CA ALA A 41 7.12 6.48 -15.00
C ALA A 41 7.97 5.33 -14.43
N GLU A 42 8.75 4.67 -15.28
CA GLU A 42 9.61 3.53 -14.89
C GLU A 42 10.59 3.87 -13.74
N SER A 43 11.05 5.12 -13.67
CA SER A 43 11.93 5.61 -12.59
C SER A 43 11.26 5.66 -11.21
N GLN A 44 9.94 5.59 -11.15
CA GLN A 44 9.17 5.56 -9.90
C GLN A 44 8.78 4.13 -9.50
N LEU A 45 9.07 3.13 -10.33
CA LEU A 45 8.71 1.73 -10.10
C LEU A 45 9.94 0.95 -9.57
N ILE A 46 9.80 0.33 -8.42
CA ILE A 46 10.83 -0.51 -7.79
C ILE A 46 10.30 -1.93 -7.68
N GLU A 47 10.74 -2.78 -8.61
CA GLU A 47 10.42 -4.20 -8.58
C GLU A 47 11.20 -4.90 -7.46
N THR A 48 10.52 -5.77 -6.71
CA THR A 48 11.12 -6.59 -5.67
C THR A 48 10.86 -8.06 -5.92
N PRO A 49 11.63 -8.98 -5.32
CA PRO A 49 11.18 -10.37 -5.21
C PRO A 49 9.88 -10.44 -4.37
N VAL A 50 9.22 -11.62 -4.37
CA VAL A 50 8.10 -11.92 -3.46
C VAL A 50 8.65 -12.03 -2.04
N ALA A 51 8.70 -10.91 -1.34
CA ALA A 51 9.26 -10.79 0.01
C ALA A 51 8.65 -9.59 0.72
N GLU A 52 7.44 -9.72 1.23
CA GLU A 52 6.63 -8.61 1.75
C GLU A 52 7.28 -7.92 2.95
N ASN A 53 8.01 -8.65 3.80
CA ASN A 53 8.79 -8.07 4.89
C ASN A 53 9.87 -7.11 4.35
N LEU A 54 10.61 -7.54 3.31
CA LEU A 54 11.59 -6.70 2.63
C LEU A 54 10.95 -5.44 2.02
N MET A 55 9.77 -5.59 1.38
CA MET A 55 9.06 -4.47 0.76
C MET A 55 8.74 -3.38 1.78
N VAL A 56 8.19 -3.75 2.93
CA VAL A 56 7.83 -2.80 4.00
C VAL A 56 9.07 -2.22 4.68
N GLY A 57 10.10 -3.03 4.95
CA GLY A 57 11.36 -2.57 5.52
C GLY A 57 12.07 -1.56 4.61
N LEU A 58 12.16 -1.87 3.30
CA LEU A 58 12.72 -0.96 2.29
C LEU A 58 11.92 0.36 2.24
N ALA A 59 10.59 0.28 2.20
CA ALA A 59 9.72 1.46 2.19
C ALA A 59 9.91 2.32 3.44
N THR A 60 10.04 1.70 4.61
CA THR A 60 10.32 2.42 5.86
C THR A 60 11.64 3.19 5.77
N GLY A 61 12.71 2.55 5.30
CA GLY A 61 14.00 3.21 5.08
C GLY A 61 13.93 4.34 4.04
N MET A 62 13.20 4.14 2.95
CA MET A 62 12.99 5.16 1.92
C MET A 62 12.19 6.37 2.46
N ALA A 63 11.19 6.14 3.32
CA ALA A 63 10.44 7.21 3.97
C ALA A 63 11.34 8.02 4.92
N LEU A 64 12.25 7.37 5.64
CA LEU A 64 13.27 8.04 6.46
C LEU A 64 14.25 8.88 5.61
N ALA A 65 14.52 8.45 4.38
CA ALA A 65 15.34 9.18 3.42
C ALA A 65 14.58 10.31 2.68
N GLY A 66 13.31 10.57 3.03
CA GLY A 66 12.48 11.66 2.48
C GLY A 66 11.69 11.30 1.24
N LEU A 67 11.69 10.03 0.80
CA LEU A 67 10.83 9.56 -0.27
C LEU A 67 9.40 9.26 0.23
N ARG A 68 8.47 9.05 -0.68
CA ARG A 68 7.04 8.80 -0.42
C ARG A 68 6.63 7.43 -0.97
N PRO A 69 6.94 6.35 -0.26
CA PRO A 69 6.74 5.00 -0.77
C PRO A 69 5.27 4.58 -0.73
N VAL A 70 4.88 3.85 -1.79
CA VAL A 70 3.61 3.14 -1.94
C VAL A 70 3.95 1.67 -2.13
N VAL A 71 3.70 0.84 -1.13
CA VAL A 71 3.98 -0.60 -1.17
C VAL A 71 2.76 -1.33 -1.72
N PHE A 72 2.95 -2.12 -2.76
CA PHE A 72 1.91 -2.97 -3.34
C PHE A 72 2.05 -4.42 -2.87
N ILE A 73 1.06 -4.91 -2.14
CA ILE A 73 0.94 -6.31 -1.71
C ILE A 73 -0.20 -6.94 -2.51
N GLU A 74 0.16 -7.82 -3.45
CA GLU A 74 -0.76 -8.35 -4.47
C GLU A 74 -1.93 -9.14 -3.89
N ARG A 75 -1.74 -9.79 -2.73
CA ARG A 75 -2.78 -10.49 -1.99
C ARG A 75 -2.66 -10.24 -0.51
N MET A 76 -3.79 -9.94 0.13
CA MET A 76 -3.83 -9.69 1.57
C MET A 76 -3.34 -10.89 2.39
N ASP A 77 -3.50 -12.09 1.88
CA ASP A 77 -2.97 -13.31 2.51
C ASP A 77 -1.47 -13.22 2.81
N PHE A 78 -0.71 -12.57 1.94
CA PHE A 78 0.75 -12.46 2.06
C PHE A 78 1.20 -11.32 2.99
N ILE A 79 0.29 -10.45 3.42
CA ILE A 79 0.64 -9.40 4.38
C ILE A 79 1.13 -9.98 5.71
N MET A 80 0.74 -11.22 6.01
CA MET A 80 1.21 -11.94 7.20
C MET A 80 2.74 -12.05 7.25
N ASN A 81 3.40 -12.13 6.08
CA ASN A 81 4.86 -12.14 6.01
C ASN A 81 5.49 -10.78 6.37
N ALA A 82 4.73 -9.70 6.32
CA ALA A 82 5.20 -8.34 6.62
C ALA A 82 4.72 -7.80 7.98
N MET A 83 3.96 -8.58 8.75
CA MET A 83 3.32 -8.08 9.98
C MET A 83 4.33 -7.57 11.01
N ASP A 84 5.48 -8.20 11.14
CA ASP A 84 6.54 -7.70 12.01
C ASP A 84 7.05 -6.32 11.56
N ALA A 85 7.37 -6.17 10.28
CA ALA A 85 7.81 -4.89 9.71
C ALA A 85 6.74 -3.79 9.82
N ILE A 86 5.45 -4.14 9.72
CA ILE A 86 4.33 -3.22 9.83
C ILE A 86 4.08 -2.83 11.29
N VAL A 87 3.87 -3.82 12.17
CA VAL A 87 3.38 -3.59 13.54
C VAL A 87 4.50 -3.16 14.48
N ASN A 88 5.66 -3.84 14.42
CA ASN A 88 6.75 -3.62 15.38
C ASN A 88 7.75 -2.56 14.92
N HIS A 89 7.84 -2.28 13.61
CA HIS A 89 8.77 -1.31 13.07
C HIS A 89 8.05 -0.07 12.54
N LEU A 90 7.33 -0.14 11.42
CA LEU A 90 6.72 1.03 10.77
C LEU A 90 5.77 1.79 11.71
N ASP A 91 4.93 1.08 12.46
CA ASP A 91 3.96 1.70 13.37
C ASP A 91 4.57 2.22 14.67
N LYS A 92 5.68 1.63 15.15
CA LYS A 92 6.25 1.95 16.47
C LYS A 92 7.46 2.87 16.44
N ILE A 93 8.10 3.07 15.31
CA ILE A 93 9.36 3.83 15.22
C ILE A 93 9.21 5.28 15.73
N ASP A 94 8.05 5.93 15.54
CA ASP A 94 7.78 7.26 16.07
C ASP A 94 7.84 7.25 17.62
N VAL A 95 7.17 6.30 18.25
CA VAL A 95 7.16 6.18 19.72
C VAL A 95 8.53 5.78 20.24
N LEU A 96 9.17 4.78 19.62
CA LEU A 96 10.51 4.29 20.02
C LEU A 96 11.59 5.36 19.90
N SER A 97 11.48 6.22 18.89
CA SER A 97 12.41 7.33 18.67
C SER A 97 12.02 8.63 19.40
N GLN A 98 10.96 8.61 20.20
CA GLN A 98 10.43 9.80 20.89
C GLN A 98 10.13 10.94 19.90
N GLY A 99 9.58 10.61 18.74
CA GLY A 99 9.19 11.55 17.71
C GLY A 99 10.32 12.03 16.79
N GLN A 100 11.54 11.50 16.94
CA GLN A 100 12.67 11.90 16.08
C GLN A 100 12.54 11.35 14.64
N PHE A 101 11.94 10.16 14.49
CA PHE A 101 11.75 9.50 13.21
C PHE A 101 10.28 9.18 12.98
N ARG A 102 9.72 9.69 11.89
CA ARG A 102 8.32 9.47 11.50
C ARG A 102 8.23 9.02 10.05
N PRO A 103 8.70 7.80 9.73
CA PRO A 103 8.48 7.24 8.40
C PRO A 103 6.98 7.07 8.15
N SER A 104 6.57 7.34 6.93
CA SER A 104 5.18 7.21 6.52
C SER A 104 5.09 6.57 5.15
N VAL A 105 4.26 5.53 5.03
CA VAL A 105 4.14 4.66 3.87
C VAL A 105 2.68 4.48 3.53
N ILE A 106 2.31 4.50 2.26
CA ILE A 106 1.01 3.99 1.81
C ILE A 106 1.16 2.49 1.56
N LEU A 107 0.39 1.69 2.29
CA LEU A 107 0.28 0.25 2.07
C LEU A 107 -0.95 -0.01 1.21
N ARG A 108 -0.75 -0.44 -0.01
CA ARG A 108 -1.76 -0.81 -0.99
C ARG A 108 -1.89 -2.32 -1.03
N VAL A 109 -3.00 -2.86 -0.55
CA VAL A 109 -3.20 -4.30 -0.32
C VAL A 109 -4.44 -4.78 -1.04
N VAL A 110 -4.39 -5.93 -1.71
CA VAL A 110 -5.51 -6.46 -2.49
C VAL A 110 -6.08 -7.72 -1.86
N VAL A 111 -7.38 -7.71 -1.54
CA VAL A 111 -8.16 -8.91 -1.20
C VAL A 111 -8.50 -9.64 -2.50
N GLY A 112 -8.19 -10.92 -2.58
CA GLY A 112 -8.47 -11.75 -3.76
C GLY A 112 -9.96 -11.98 -3.98
N ASN A 113 -10.33 -12.31 -5.21
CA ASN A 113 -11.71 -12.53 -5.61
C ASN A 113 -12.21 -13.88 -5.07
N ARG A 114 -13.20 -13.85 -4.17
CA ARG A 114 -13.80 -15.05 -3.57
C ARG A 114 -14.70 -15.81 -4.53
N ASN A 115 -15.31 -15.11 -5.50
CA ASN A 115 -16.23 -15.72 -6.47
C ASN A 115 -15.46 -16.39 -7.63
N LYS A 116 -14.26 -15.89 -7.91
CA LYS A 116 -13.35 -16.45 -8.94
C LYS A 116 -11.94 -16.53 -8.33
N PRO A 117 -11.70 -17.40 -7.35
CA PRO A 117 -10.40 -17.53 -6.73
C PRO A 117 -9.40 -18.08 -7.76
N LEU A 118 -8.12 -17.75 -7.57
CA LEU A 118 -7.06 -18.47 -8.24
C LEU A 118 -7.12 -19.96 -7.83
N PHE A 119 -6.46 -20.82 -8.58
CA PHE A 119 -6.41 -22.27 -8.28
C PHE A 119 -5.96 -22.60 -6.84
N THR A 120 -5.25 -21.70 -6.17
CA THR A 120 -4.85 -21.79 -4.77
C THR A 120 -5.98 -21.51 -3.76
N GLY A 121 -7.11 -20.95 -4.22
CA GLY A 121 -8.34 -20.82 -3.46
C GLY A 121 -8.20 -20.04 -2.16
N VAL A 122 -8.35 -20.74 -1.04
CA VAL A 122 -8.44 -20.17 0.31
C VAL A 122 -7.22 -19.37 0.78
N THR A 123 -6.05 -19.60 0.21
CA THR A 123 -4.82 -18.87 0.55
C THR A 123 -4.60 -17.60 -0.29
N HIS A 124 -5.61 -17.20 -1.09
CA HIS A 124 -5.54 -16.01 -1.94
C HIS A 124 -6.81 -15.15 -1.87
N THR A 125 -7.69 -15.39 -0.91
CA THR A 125 -8.99 -14.72 -0.81
C THR A 125 -9.36 -14.27 0.60
N GLN A 126 -8.43 -14.34 1.54
CA GLN A 126 -8.67 -13.93 2.92
C GLN A 126 -8.70 -12.40 3.05
N ASN A 127 -9.46 -11.93 4.03
CA ASN A 127 -9.56 -10.51 4.36
C ASN A 127 -9.27 -10.33 5.85
N PHE A 128 -8.15 -9.69 6.15
CA PHE A 128 -7.69 -9.41 7.50
C PHE A 128 -7.82 -7.93 7.90
N LEU A 129 -8.61 -7.14 7.14
CA LEU A 129 -8.73 -5.69 7.35
C LEU A 129 -9.00 -5.34 8.81
N ASP A 130 -10.06 -5.92 9.40
CA ASP A 130 -10.48 -5.59 10.77
C ASP A 130 -9.43 -6.01 11.81
N ALA A 131 -8.81 -7.17 11.62
CA ALA A 131 -7.73 -7.64 12.49
C ALA A 131 -6.53 -6.70 12.46
N ILE A 132 -6.08 -6.31 11.25
CA ILE A 132 -4.94 -5.39 11.10
C ILE A 132 -5.27 -4.02 11.68
N ALA A 133 -6.49 -3.51 11.50
CA ALA A 133 -6.92 -2.24 12.05
C ALA A 133 -6.83 -2.17 13.59
N THR A 134 -6.89 -3.31 14.28
CA THR A 134 -6.68 -3.38 15.74
C THR A 134 -5.21 -3.44 16.16
N MET A 135 -4.30 -3.73 15.23
CA MET A 135 -2.87 -3.94 15.51
C MET A 135 -2.01 -2.70 15.30
N VAL A 136 -2.49 -1.74 14.49
CA VAL A 136 -1.73 -0.54 14.09
C VAL A 136 -2.41 0.75 14.54
N SER A 137 -1.65 1.83 14.68
CA SER A 137 -2.15 3.14 15.09
C SER A 137 -2.53 4.07 13.93
N PHE A 138 -2.24 3.67 12.70
CA PHE A 138 -2.57 4.42 11.48
C PHE A 138 -3.85 3.90 10.82
N PRO A 139 -4.51 4.71 9.96
CA PRO A 139 -5.76 4.30 9.31
C PRO A 139 -5.61 3.07 8.39
N VAL A 140 -6.59 2.15 8.49
CA VAL A 140 -6.78 0.99 7.61
C VAL A 140 -8.17 1.10 6.98
N VAL A 141 -8.24 1.32 5.67
CA VAL A 141 -9.50 1.65 4.98
C VAL A 141 -9.77 0.70 3.83
N GLY A 142 -10.94 0.05 3.85
CA GLY A 142 -11.43 -0.78 2.75
C GLY A 142 -12.10 0.05 1.65
N LEU A 143 -11.67 -0.15 0.41
CA LEU A 143 -12.22 0.54 -0.77
C LEU A 143 -13.30 -0.32 -1.43
N SER A 144 -14.45 -0.47 -0.77
CA SER A 144 -15.55 -1.33 -1.24
C SER A 144 -16.39 -0.71 -2.36
N LYS A 145 -16.20 0.58 -2.65
CA LYS A 145 -16.93 1.32 -3.67
C LYS A 145 -15.97 2.17 -4.50
N GLN A 146 -16.26 2.28 -5.79
CA GLN A 146 -15.44 3.02 -6.76
C GLN A 146 -15.26 4.49 -6.38
N GLU A 147 -16.29 5.15 -5.89
CA GLU A 147 -16.28 6.57 -5.51
C GLU A 147 -15.38 6.88 -4.30
N GLN A 148 -14.99 5.87 -3.52
CA GLN A 148 -14.07 6.02 -2.39
C GLN A 148 -12.61 6.14 -2.82
N ILE A 149 -12.24 5.61 -3.98
CA ILE A 149 -10.84 5.42 -4.40
C ILE A 149 -10.09 6.75 -4.46
N GLN A 150 -10.55 7.67 -5.29
CA GLN A 150 -9.88 8.96 -5.49
C GLN A 150 -9.75 9.78 -4.17
N PRO A 151 -10.82 9.97 -3.39
CA PRO A 151 -10.74 10.68 -2.13
C PRO A 151 -9.78 10.02 -1.13
N GLN A 152 -9.84 8.68 -0.99
CA GLN A 152 -9.02 7.98 0.00
C GLN A 152 -7.53 7.97 -0.36
N TYR A 153 -7.17 7.80 -1.64
CA TYR A 153 -5.76 7.92 -2.06
C TYR A 153 -5.23 9.36 -1.90
N ARG A 154 -6.06 10.38 -2.10
CA ARG A 154 -5.70 11.76 -1.82
C ARG A 154 -5.45 11.98 -0.32
N VAL A 155 -6.37 11.55 0.55
CA VAL A 155 -6.20 11.63 2.01
C VAL A 155 -4.96 10.86 2.46
N ALA A 156 -4.71 9.68 1.92
CA ALA A 156 -3.51 8.91 2.23
C ALA A 156 -2.22 9.68 1.85
N HIS A 157 -2.19 10.30 0.66
CA HIS A 157 -1.05 11.12 0.24
C HIS A 157 -0.86 12.34 1.16
N GLU A 158 -1.92 13.07 1.44
CA GLU A 158 -1.91 14.22 2.37
C GLU A 158 -1.41 13.81 3.75
N THR A 159 -1.82 12.63 4.23
CA THR A 159 -1.41 12.10 5.54
C THR A 159 0.08 11.77 5.59
N ILE A 160 0.64 11.13 4.55
CA ILE A 160 2.06 10.76 4.55
C ILE A 160 3.00 11.96 4.33
N VAL A 161 2.50 13.08 3.82
CA VAL A 161 3.29 14.30 3.61
C VAL A 161 3.07 15.34 4.73
N ALA A 162 2.15 15.08 5.64
CA ALA A 162 1.87 15.96 6.76
C ALA A 162 3.09 16.20 7.66
N GLU A 163 3.03 17.22 8.49
CA GLU A 163 4.10 17.52 9.44
C GLU A 163 3.78 17.02 10.86
N GLY A 164 4.82 16.78 11.64
CA GLY A 164 4.71 16.42 13.03
C GLY A 164 3.86 15.16 13.26
N ALA A 165 3.06 15.16 14.31
CA ALA A 165 2.23 14.01 14.70
C ALA A 165 1.08 13.69 13.75
N ALA A 166 0.76 14.58 12.81
CA ALA A 166 -0.22 14.32 11.75
C ALA A 166 0.32 13.39 10.67
N ARG A 167 1.66 13.29 10.51
CA ARG A 167 2.29 12.36 9.57
C ARG A 167 2.13 10.94 10.08
N LYS A 168 1.45 10.11 9.30
CA LYS A 168 1.22 8.68 9.59
C LYS A 168 1.25 7.87 8.31
N SER A 169 1.53 6.59 8.43
CA SER A 169 1.27 5.63 7.36
C SER A 169 -0.23 5.49 7.11
N TYR A 170 -0.59 4.88 5.99
CA TYR A 170 -1.99 4.67 5.61
C TYR A 170 -2.13 3.34 4.87
N MET A 171 -3.07 2.51 5.24
CA MET A 171 -3.35 1.26 4.52
C MET A 171 -4.67 1.37 3.76
N LEU A 172 -4.62 1.06 2.46
CA LEU A 172 -5.76 1.01 1.57
C LEU A 172 -5.95 -0.41 1.07
N VAL A 173 -7.12 -0.98 1.34
CA VAL A 173 -7.47 -2.35 0.99
C VAL A 173 -8.41 -2.35 -0.20
N GLU A 174 -7.93 -2.89 -1.32
CA GLU A 174 -8.64 -3.01 -2.59
C GLU A 174 -9.26 -4.41 -2.71
N TYR A 175 -10.29 -4.53 -3.54
CA TYR A 175 -11.02 -5.78 -3.74
C TYR A 175 -10.93 -6.24 -5.20
N LYS A 176 -10.36 -7.42 -5.41
CA LYS A 176 -10.12 -7.98 -6.76
C LYS A 176 -11.40 -8.28 -7.54
N ASP A 177 -12.48 -8.59 -6.84
CA ASP A 177 -13.82 -8.79 -7.43
C ASP A 177 -14.45 -7.51 -7.99
N LEU A 178 -13.91 -6.34 -7.68
CA LEU A 178 -14.33 -5.04 -8.22
C LEU A 178 -13.42 -4.55 -9.37
N ILE A 179 -12.24 -5.17 -9.57
CA ILE A 179 -11.27 -4.88 -10.64
C ILE A 179 -11.61 -5.72 -11.90
#